data_a78aca4f5ce6128a4cf3aef04a9c97cc
#
_entry.id   a78aca4f5ce6128a4cf3aef04a9c97cc
#
_cell.length_a   1.000
_cell.length_b   1.000
_cell.length_c   1.000
_cell.angle_alpha   90.00
_cell.angle_beta   90.00
_cell.angle_gamma   90.00
#
_symmetry.space_group_name_H-M   'P 1'
#
loop_
_entity.id
_entity.type
_entity.pdbx_description
1 polymer ?
#
loop_
_entity_poly.entity_id
_entity_poly.type
_entity_poly.pdbx_seq_one_letter_code
_entity_poly.pdbx_strand_id
1 'polypeptide(L)'
;MSVFVANELASILDSKISIGRINIGLLNRIIIDDLLLDDQSGKEMLKVTRLSAKFDILPLFSGKISISNIQLFGFNINLNKQTPKDKPNFQFVLDAFASKDTVQKKNNLDLRINSLLIRRGKVSYDVLSEKETPGKFNPQHLRLRNIIANISLKALQNDSDRKSTRLNSSH
;
A
#
# COMPACT_ATOMS: atom_id res chain seq x y z
N MET A 1 -17.12 -2.18 14.16
CA MET A 1 -16.47 -2.77 12.95
C MET A 1 -15.08 -2.16 12.68
N SER A 2 -14.90 -0.83 12.66
CA SER A 2 -13.60 -0.18 12.43
C SER A 2 -12.52 -0.59 13.42
N VAL A 3 -12.83 -0.71 14.71
CA VAL A 3 -11.89 -1.13 15.75
C VAL A 3 -11.41 -2.57 15.54
N PHE A 4 -12.30 -3.49 15.15
CA PHE A 4 -11.92 -4.87 14.87
C PHE A 4 -10.96 -4.97 13.68
N VAL A 5 -11.27 -4.29 12.57
CA VAL A 5 -10.39 -4.26 11.38
C VAL A 5 -9.04 -3.61 11.70
N ALA A 6 -9.04 -2.51 12.47
CA ALA A 6 -7.80 -1.86 12.90
C ALA A 6 -6.92 -2.80 13.73
N ASN A 7 -7.51 -3.55 14.68
CA ASN A 7 -6.79 -4.50 15.53
C ASN A 7 -6.20 -5.67 14.73
N GLU A 8 -6.95 -6.21 13.76
CA GLU A 8 -6.45 -7.26 12.86
C GLU A 8 -5.27 -6.78 12.03
N LEU A 9 -5.38 -5.59 11.42
CA LEU A 9 -4.28 -5.01 10.66
C LEU A 9 -3.08 -4.66 11.54
N ALA A 10 -3.31 -4.15 12.74
CA ALA A 10 -2.26 -3.86 13.72
C ALA A 10 -1.50 -5.12 14.12
N SER A 11 -2.21 -6.25 14.31
CA SER A 11 -1.59 -7.55 14.59
C SER A 11 -0.77 -8.09 13.43
N ILE A 12 -1.23 -7.86 12.18
CA ILE A 12 -0.51 -8.32 10.97
C ILE A 12 0.76 -7.50 10.75
N LEU A 13 0.69 -6.19 11.00
CA LEU A 13 1.79 -5.25 10.74
C LEU A 13 2.69 -5.05 11.97
N ASP A 14 2.33 -5.60 13.12
CA ASP A 14 3.01 -5.35 14.39
C ASP A 14 3.23 -3.84 14.64
N SER A 15 2.16 -3.06 14.41
CA SER A 15 2.19 -1.61 14.51
C SER A 15 0.82 -1.03 14.87
N LYS A 16 0.83 0.19 15.41
CA LYS A 16 -0.41 0.88 15.77
C LYS A 16 -1.13 1.39 14.53
N ILE A 17 -2.39 0.97 14.38
CA ILE A 17 -3.30 1.40 13.33
C ILE A 17 -4.55 2.01 13.97
N SER A 18 -4.98 3.14 13.43
CA SER A 18 -6.25 3.77 13.79
C SER A 18 -7.09 4.00 12.54
N ILE A 19 -8.38 3.69 12.62
CA ILE A 19 -9.34 3.87 11.55
C ILE A 19 -10.54 4.62 12.13
N GLY A 20 -10.84 5.79 11.57
CA GLY A 20 -11.98 6.59 11.98
C GLY A 20 -13.30 5.93 11.62
N ARG A 21 -13.52 5.65 10.34
CA ARG A 21 -14.77 5.09 9.84
C ARG A 21 -14.54 4.11 8.70
N ILE A 22 -15.34 3.04 8.69
CA ILE A 22 -15.44 2.11 7.57
C ILE A 22 -16.88 2.10 7.06
N ASN A 23 -17.05 2.36 5.77
CA ASN A 23 -18.34 2.29 5.09
C ASN A 23 -18.27 1.33 3.92
N ILE A 24 -19.35 0.64 3.65
CA ILE A 24 -19.55 -0.11 2.43
C ILE A 24 -20.34 0.79 1.48
N GLY A 25 -19.68 1.24 0.43
CA GLY A 25 -20.28 2.07 -0.61
C GLY A 25 -21.02 1.26 -1.66
N LEU A 26 -21.70 1.95 -2.53
CA LEU A 26 -22.33 1.34 -3.72
C LEU A 26 -21.27 0.68 -4.61
N LEU A 27 -21.69 -0.32 -5.39
CA LEU A 27 -20.83 -1.02 -6.37
C LEU A 27 -19.61 -1.70 -5.74
N ASN A 28 -19.80 -2.37 -4.60
CA ASN A 28 -18.78 -3.19 -3.95
C ASN A 28 -17.51 -2.42 -3.57
N ARG A 29 -17.69 -1.26 -3.02
CA ARG A 29 -16.62 -0.38 -2.60
C ARG A 29 -16.54 -0.32 -1.09
N ILE A 30 -15.37 -0.58 -0.53
CA ILE A 30 -15.05 -0.29 0.86
C ILE A 30 -14.43 1.10 0.91
N ILE A 31 -14.92 1.94 1.80
CA ILE A 31 -14.42 3.29 2.04
C ILE A 31 -13.93 3.35 3.47
N ILE A 32 -12.67 3.70 3.65
CA ILE A 32 -12.02 3.90 4.94
C ILE A 32 -11.67 5.37 5.04
N ASP A 33 -12.24 6.04 6.04
CA ASP A 33 -11.92 7.43 6.36
C ASP A 33 -10.99 7.48 7.57
N ASP A 34 -10.06 8.43 7.57
CA ASP A 34 -9.13 8.75 8.65
C ASP A 34 -8.29 7.53 9.09
N LEU A 35 -7.55 6.94 8.14
CA LEU A 35 -6.59 5.89 8.40
C LEU A 35 -5.27 6.51 8.88
N LEU A 36 -4.78 6.03 10.02
CA LEU A 36 -3.47 6.34 10.57
C LEU A 36 -2.69 5.05 10.76
N LEU A 37 -1.42 5.05 10.37
CA LEU A 37 -0.46 3.98 10.62
C LEU A 37 0.82 4.59 11.18
N ASP A 38 1.20 4.17 12.38
CA ASP A 38 2.47 4.54 12.97
C ASP A 38 3.58 3.62 12.46
N ASP A 39 4.82 4.07 12.50
CA ASP A 39 5.97 3.19 12.32
C ASP A 39 6.26 2.42 13.62
N GLN A 40 7.22 1.51 13.57
CA GLN A 40 7.58 0.69 14.74
C GLN A 40 8.23 1.49 15.87
N SER A 41 8.59 2.75 15.64
CA SER A 41 9.03 3.69 16.70
C SER A 41 7.86 4.47 17.34
N GLY A 42 6.62 4.24 16.88
CA GLY A 42 5.41 4.91 17.35
C GLY A 42 5.19 6.30 16.76
N LYS A 43 5.87 6.65 15.66
CA LYS A 43 5.68 7.92 14.95
C LYS A 43 4.71 7.74 13.78
N GLU A 44 3.88 8.76 13.52
CA GLU A 44 2.98 8.77 12.38
C GLU A 44 3.77 8.62 11.07
N MET A 45 3.62 7.47 10.44
CA MET A 45 4.24 7.17 9.15
C MET A 45 3.29 7.44 7.99
N LEU A 46 2.04 7.04 8.12
CA LEU A 46 1.02 7.20 7.09
C LEU A 46 -0.26 7.74 7.68
N LYS A 47 -0.77 8.81 7.08
CA LYS A 47 -2.10 9.34 7.32
C LYS A 47 -2.86 9.43 6.00
N VAL A 48 -4.07 8.90 5.94
CA VAL A 48 -4.93 8.94 4.75
C VAL A 48 -6.29 9.48 5.15
N THR A 49 -6.72 10.57 4.51
CA THR A 49 -8.06 11.12 4.73
C THR A 49 -9.13 10.16 4.22
N ARG A 50 -8.93 9.58 3.02
CA ARG A 50 -9.85 8.58 2.47
C ARG A 50 -9.11 7.58 1.60
N LEU A 51 -9.30 6.30 1.92
CA LEU A 51 -8.95 5.16 1.08
C LEU A 51 -10.24 4.52 0.60
N SER A 52 -10.32 4.27 -0.70
CA SER A 52 -11.44 3.54 -1.29
C SER A 52 -10.91 2.38 -2.11
N ALA A 53 -11.41 1.18 -1.83
CA ALA A 53 -11.04 -0.04 -2.55
C ALA A 53 -12.28 -0.68 -3.15
N LYS A 54 -12.26 -0.97 -4.45
CA LYS A 54 -13.29 -1.75 -5.12
C LYS A 54 -12.91 -3.23 -5.04
N PHE A 55 -13.85 -4.07 -4.62
CA PHE A 55 -13.69 -5.52 -4.60
C PHE A 55 -14.61 -6.19 -5.61
N ASP A 56 -14.21 -7.36 -6.08
CA ASP A 56 -14.97 -8.14 -7.05
C ASP A 56 -15.88 -9.12 -6.31
N ILE A 57 -17.18 -9.13 -6.66
CA ILE A 57 -18.19 -9.98 -5.98
C ILE A 57 -18.01 -11.46 -6.33
N LEU A 58 -17.72 -11.77 -7.58
CA LEU A 58 -17.68 -13.16 -8.05
C LEU A 58 -16.69 -14.03 -7.26
N PRO A 59 -15.46 -13.58 -6.97
CA PRO A 59 -14.54 -14.31 -6.11
C PRO A 59 -15.04 -14.53 -4.69
N LEU A 60 -15.93 -13.66 -4.16
CA LEU A 60 -16.48 -13.81 -2.81
C LEU A 60 -17.28 -15.10 -2.66
N PHE A 61 -18.01 -15.54 -3.71
CA PHE A 61 -18.74 -16.80 -3.67
C PHE A 61 -17.84 -18.03 -3.54
N SER A 62 -16.58 -17.92 -3.90
CA SER A 62 -15.55 -18.95 -3.68
C SER A 62 -14.68 -18.69 -2.44
N GLY A 63 -15.10 -17.77 -1.58
CA GLY A 63 -14.38 -17.39 -0.36
C GLY A 63 -13.09 -16.60 -0.62
N LYS A 64 -12.93 -16.00 -1.81
CA LYS A 64 -11.76 -15.17 -2.17
C LYS A 64 -12.13 -13.70 -2.19
N ILE A 65 -11.26 -12.87 -1.62
CA ILE A 65 -11.40 -11.41 -1.68
C ILE A 65 -10.45 -10.89 -2.76
N SER A 66 -11.00 -10.36 -3.85
CA SER A 66 -10.23 -9.74 -4.93
C SER A 66 -10.42 -8.22 -4.89
N ILE A 67 -9.32 -7.46 -4.80
CA ILE A 67 -9.32 -6.00 -4.82
C ILE A 67 -8.78 -5.54 -6.17
N SER A 68 -9.59 -4.79 -6.92
CA SER A 68 -9.26 -4.41 -8.30
C SER A 68 -8.81 -2.96 -8.45
N ASN A 69 -9.41 -2.03 -7.71
CA ASN A 69 -9.11 -0.61 -7.84
C ASN A 69 -8.94 0.02 -6.47
N ILE A 70 -7.85 0.75 -6.29
CA ILE A 70 -7.57 1.50 -5.07
C ILE A 70 -7.53 3.00 -5.40
N GLN A 71 -8.16 3.80 -4.55
CA GLN A 71 -8.12 5.26 -4.61
C GLN A 71 -7.65 5.79 -3.27
N LEU A 72 -6.58 6.58 -3.30
CA LEU A 72 -6.04 7.31 -2.14
C LEU A 72 -6.31 8.80 -2.33
N PHE A 73 -6.95 9.40 -1.36
CA PHE A 73 -7.23 10.82 -1.36
C PHE A 73 -6.75 11.47 -0.07
N GLY A 74 -5.96 12.52 -0.20
CA GLY A 74 -5.47 13.29 0.95
C GLY A 74 -4.57 12.46 1.85
N PHE A 75 -3.45 11.95 1.35
CA PHE A 75 -2.51 11.20 2.17
C PHE A 75 -1.24 12.00 2.47
N ASN A 76 -0.65 11.70 3.61
CA ASN A 76 0.66 12.16 4.04
C ASN A 76 1.50 10.94 4.45
N ILE A 77 2.65 10.77 3.82
CA ILE A 77 3.57 9.67 4.09
C ILE A 77 4.90 10.25 4.57
N ASN A 78 5.34 9.83 5.74
CA ASN A 78 6.60 10.24 6.35
C ASN A 78 7.56 9.03 6.37
N LEU A 79 8.45 8.98 5.40
CA LEU A 79 9.45 7.93 5.27
C LEU A 79 10.78 8.41 5.82
N ASN A 80 11.46 7.56 6.56
CA ASN A 80 12.79 7.88 7.04
C ASN A 80 13.64 6.62 7.23
N LYS A 81 14.93 6.83 7.35
CA LYS A 81 15.91 5.86 7.82
C LYS A 81 17.01 6.58 8.60
N GLN A 82 17.67 5.91 9.52
CA GLN A 82 18.70 6.53 10.33
C GLN A 82 19.93 6.91 9.51
N THR A 83 20.49 5.95 8.78
CA THR A 83 21.64 6.15 7.90
C THR A 83 21.35 5.65 6.49
N PRO A 84 22.16 5.98 5.47
CA PRO A 84 21.99 5.46 4.11
C PRO A 84 21.96 3.93 3.99
N LYS A 85 22.56 3.23 4.96
CA LYS A 85 22.67 1.75 4.96
C LYS A 85 21.53 1.07 5.72
N ASP A 86 20.79 1.81 6.55
CA ASP A 86 19.73 1.24 7.35
C ASP A 86 18.46 0.95 6.56
N LYS A 87 17.64 0.06 7.08
CA LYS A 87 16.31 -0.20 6.55
C LYS A 87 15.41 1.02 6.78
N PRO A 88 14.50 1.32 5.85
CA PRO A 88 13.54 2.40 6.02
C PRO A 88 12.47 2.03 7.06
N ASN A 89 11.84 3.05 7.67
CA ASN A 89 10.81 2.88 8.68
C ASN A 89 9.55 2.12 8.20
N PHE A 90 9.36 1.97 6.89
CA PHE A 90 8.24 1.20 6.30
C PHE A 90 8.60 -0.25 5.96
N GLN A 91 9.83 -0.71 6.26
CA GLN A 91 10.29 -2.06 5.91
C GLN A 91 9.37 -3.15 6.48
N PHE A 92 8.86 -2.96 7.69
CA PHE A 92 7.94 -3.90 8.33
C PHE A 92 6.65 -4.14 7.51
N VAL A 93 6.17 -3.12 6.79
CA VAL A 93 5.01 -3.26 5.89
C VAL A 93 5.37 -4.18 4.73
N LEU A 94 6.54 -4.00 4.12
CA LEU A 94 7.01 -4.85 3.03
C LEU A 94 7.22 -6.29 3.52
N ASP A 95 7.83 -6.46 4.69
CA ASP A 95 8.10 -7.77 5.30
C ASP A 95 6.78 -8.51 5.62
N ALA A 96 5.76 -7.81 6.13
CA ALA A 96 4.43 -8.37 6.39
C ALA A 96 3.72 -8.87 5.12
N PHE A 97 3.93 -8.20 3.99
CA PHE A 97 3.39 -8.65 2.70
C PHE A 97 4.23 -9.76 2.05
N ALA A 98 5.55 -9.72 2.21
CA ALA A 98 6.46 -10.74 1.65
C ALA A 98 6.36 -12.09 2.38
N SER A 99 6.14 -12.09 3.70
CA SER A 99 6.07 -13.33 4.51
C SER A 99 4.83 -14.19 4.23
N LYS A 100 3.87 -13.69 3.47
CA LYS A 100 2.65 -14.42 3.09
C LYS A 100 2.86 -15.50 2.03
N ASP A 101 3.98 -15.51 1.33
CA ASP A 101 4.30 -16.53 0.33
C ASP A 101 4.83 -17.84 0.92
N THR A 102 5.23 -17.88 2.20
CA THR A 102 5.90 -19.03 2.81
C THR A 102 5.08 -19.81 3.85
N VAL A 103 3.94 -19.31 4.30
CA VAL A 103 3.05 -20.05 5.21
C VAL A 103 1.69 -20.20 4.55
N GLN A 104 1.35 -21.43 4.17
CA GLN A 104 0.02 -21.87 3.71
C GLN A 104 -1.04 -21.66 4.81
N LYS A 105 -1.27 -20.44 5.27
CA LYS A 105 -2.53 -20.08 5.87
C LYS A 105 -3.44 -19.66 4.73
N LYS A 106 -4.59 -20.31 4.59
CA LYS A 106 -5.69 -20.00 3.67
C LYS A 106 -6.12 -18.53 3.77
N ASN A 107 -5.29 -17.59 3.34
CA ASN A 107 -5.70 -16.23 3.17
C ASN A 107 -6.38 -16.14 1.81
N ASN A 108 -7.70 -16.07 1.83
CA ASN A 108 -8.55 -15.92 0.64
C ASN A 108 -8.44 -14.50 0.02
N LEU A 109 -7.37 -13.76 0.30
CA LEU A 109 -7.15 -12.40 -0.20
C LEU A 109 -6.31 -12.47 -1.48
N ASP A 110 -6.94 -12.19 -2.61
CA ASP A 110 -6.29 -12.04 -3.92
C ASP A 110 -6.17 -10.54 -4.25
N LEU A 111 -4.98 -9.98 -4.10
CA LEU A 111 -4.70 -8.58 -4.41
C LEU A 111 -4.34 -8.41 -5.88
N ARG A 112 -5.34 -8.38 -6.74
CA ARG A 112 -5.17 -8.03 -8.16
C ARG A 112 -5.44 -6.55 -8.37
N ILE A 113 -4.53 -5.70 -7.97
CA ILE A 113 -4.68 -4.25 -8.14
C ILE A 113 -4.50 -3.91 -9.62
N ASN A 114 -5.59 -3.58 -10.31
CA ASN A 114 -5.55 -3.17 -11.71
C ASN A 114 -5.26 -1.68 -11.88
N SER A 115 -5.69 -0.85 -10.93
CA SER A 115 -5.43 0.58 -10.95
C SER A 115 -5.28 1.17 -9.55
N LEU A 116 -4.36 2.13 -9.44
CA LEU A 116 -4.15 2.95 -8.26
C LEU A 116 -4.30 4.42 -8.66
N LEU A 117 -5.34 5.07 -8.14
CA LEU A 117 -5.56 6.49 -8.29
C LEU A 117 -5.14 7.22 -7.03
N ILE A 118 -4.24 8.18 -7.17
CA ILE A 118 -3.67 8.97 -6.09
C ILE A 118 -4.00 10.44 -6.30
N ARG A 119 -4.52 11.10 -5.28
CA ARG A 119 -4.82 12.55 -5.32
C ARG A 119 -4.49 13.23 -4.00
N ARG A 120 -3.97 14.46 -4.09
CA ARG A 120 -3.61 15.31 -2.95
C ARG A 120 -2.63 14.63 -1.98
N GLY A 121 -1.63 13.96 -2.54
CA GLY A 121 -0.60 13.29 -1.77
C GLY A 121 0.52 14.22 -1.32
N LYS A 122 1.08 13.90 -0.16
CA LYS A 122 2.34 14.45 0.34
C LYS A 122 3.23 13.27 0.73
N VAL A 123 4.50 13.33 0.35
CA VAL A 123 5.51 12.36 0.75
C VAL A 123 6.74 13.12 1.21
N SER A 124 7.20 12.83 2.40
CA SER A 124 8.52 13.20 2.90
C SER A 124 9.41 11.97 2.98
N TYR A 125 10.68 12.16 2.68
CA TYR A 125 11.70 11.14 2.88
C TYR A 125 12.94 11.77 3.47
N ASP A 126 13.48 11.17 4.54
CA ASP A 126 14.61 11.68 5.27
C ASP A 126 15.62 10.58 5.61
N VAL A 127 16.90 10.86 5.36
CA VAL A 127 18.02 10.15 5.96
C VAL A 127 18.53 10.96 7.12
N LEU A 128 18.20 10.54 8.36
CA LEU A 128 18.34 11.37 9.56
C LEU A 128 19.79 11.71 9.90
N SER A 129 20.77 10.90 9.49
CA SER A 129 22.21 11.19 9.69
C SER A 129 22.76 12.23 8.73
N GLU A 130 22.05 12.54 7.67
CA GLU A 130 22.52 13.45 6.63
C GLU A 130 22.02 14.88 6.85
N LYS A 131 22.81 15.86 6.42
CA LYS A 131 22.44 17.26 6.56
C LYS A 131 21.50 17.72 5.45
N GLU A 132 20.48 18.48 5.82
CA GLU A 132 19.65 19.17 4.84
C GLU A 132 20.49 20.23 4.10
N THR A 133 20.23 20.38 2.81
CA THR A 133 20.84 21.40 1.94
C THR A 133 19.76 22.36 1.42
N PRO A 134 19.42 23.41 2.17
CA PRO A 134 18.36 24.34 1.80
C PRO A 134 18.60 24.94 0.41
N GLY A 135 17.55 25.00 -0.42
CA GLY A 135 17.60 25.60 -1.75
C GLY A 135 18.29 24.77 -2.83
N LYS A 136 18.75 23.56 -2.52
CA LYS A 136 19.32 22.60 -3.50
C LYS A 136 18.55 21.29 -3.48
N PHE A 137 18.52 20.60 -4.62
CA PHE A 137 17.98 19.24 -4.67
C PHE A 137 18.85 18.32 -3.80
N ASN A 138 18.19 17.63 -2.86
CA ASN A 138 18.85 16.68 -1.97
C ASN A 138 18.07 15.36 -1.99
N PRO A 139 18.60 14.28 -2.59
CA PRO A 139 17.92 12.99 -2.66
C PRO A 139 17.77 12.31 -1.29
N GLN A 140 18.49 12.78 -0.27
CA GLN A 140 18.40 12.28 1.10
C GLN A 140 17.33 13.00 1.94
N HIS A 141 16.80 14.11 1.43
CA HIS A 141 15.74 14.89 2.05
C HIS A 141 14.74 15.35 0.99
N LEU A 142 13.73 14.56 0.73
CA LEU A 142 12.73 14.83 -0.29
C LEU A 142 11.42 15.31 0.33
N ARG A 143 10.79 16.29 -0.32
CA ARG A 143 9.49 16.84 0.06
C ARG A 143 8.62 16.94 -1.18
N LEU A 144 7.82 15.91 -1.44
CA LEU A 144 6.88 15.88 -2.54
C LEU A 144 5.51 16.33 -2.03
N ARG A 145 4.90 17.26 -2.75
CA ARG A 145 3.58 17.81 -2.40
C ARG A 145 2.65 17.76 -3.60
N ASN A 146 1.37 17.71 -3.32
CA ASN A 146 0.33 17.77 -4.36
C ASN A 146 0.43 16.63 -5.39
N ILE A 147 0.80 15.42 -4.92
CA ILE A 147 0.99 14.27 -5.78
C ILE A 147 -0.36 13.84 -6.34
N ILE A 148 -0.40 13.73 -7.67
CA ILE A 148 -1.53 13.21 -8.43
C ILE A 148 -0.96 12.14 -9.37
N ALA A 149 -1.47 10.92 -9.27
CA ALA A 149 -1.06 9.83 -10.14
C ALA A 149 -2.24 8.90 -10.46
N ASN A 150 -2.25 8.38 -11.67
CA ASN A 150 -3.13 7.30 -12.10
C ASN A 150 -2.25 6.20 -12.68
N ILE A 151 -2.10 5.12 -11.92
CA ILE A 151 -1.21 4.01 -12.23
C ILE A 151 -2.06 2.82 -12.65
N SER A 152 -1.88 2.35 -13.88
CA SER A 152 -2.48 1.11 -14.37
C SER A 152 -1.45 -0.02 -14.27
N LEU A 153 -1.79 -1.07 -13.54
CA LEU A 153 -0.90 -2.21 -13.28
C LEU A 153 -1.14 -3.37 -14.26
N LYS A 154 -2.03 -3.19 -15.23
CA LYS A 154 -2.32 -4.23 -16.27
C LYS A 154 -1.10 -4.65 -17.09
N ALA A 155 -0.06 -3.83 -17.15
CA ALA A 155 1.15 -4.12 -17.93
C ALA A 155 2.07 -5.16 -17.27
N LEU A 156 1.97 -5.40 -15.97
CA LEU A 156 2.86 -6.33 -15.27
C LEU A 156 2.40 -7.80 -15.35
N GLN A 157 1.14 -8.06 -15.68
CA GLN A 157 0.60 -9.43 -15.80
C GLN A 157 0.85 -10.07 -17.17
N ASN A 158 1.15 -9.28 -18.22
CA ASN A 158 1.28 -9.81 -19.59
C ASN A 158 2.66 -10.37 -19.94
N ASP A 159 3.69 -10.21 -19.09
CA ASP A 159 5.04 -10.68 -19.40
C ASP A 159 5.28 -12.16 -19.04
N SER A 160 4.53 -12.72 -18.11
CA SER A 160 4.58 -14.15 -17.80
C SER A 160 3.89 -15.03 -18.85
N ASP A 161 2.81 -14.53 -19.46
CA ASP A 161 2.08 -15.27 -20.51
C ASP A 161 2.79 -15.24 -21.88
N ARG A 162 3.62 -14.24 -22.17
CA ARG A 162 4.40 -14.18 -23.42
C ARG A 162 5.53 -15.19 -23.49
N LYS A 163 6.03 -15.66 -22.35
CA LYS A 163 7.10 -16.69 -22.31
C LYS A 163 6.58 -18.10 -22.57
N SER A 164 5.34 -18.39 -22.26
CA SER A 164 4.75 -19.74 -22.50
C SER A 164 4.31 -19.98 -23.95
N THR A 165 4.02 -18.92 -24.71
CA THR A 165 3.54 -19.07 -26.11
C THR A 165 4.64 -19.21 -27.14
N ARG A 166 5.92 -19.00 -26.79
CA ARG A 166 7.06 -19.14 -27.70
C ARG A 166 7.70 -20.53 -27.71
N LEU A 167 7.24 -21.47 -26.91
CA LEU A 167 7.85 -22.82 -26.81
C LEU A 167 7.07 -23.90 -27.60
N ASN A 168 6.00 -23.58 -28.32
CA ASN A 168 5.19 -24.56 -29.05
C ASN A 168 5.13 -24.36 -30.58
N SER A 169 6.12 -23.69 -31.20
CA SER A 169 6.20 -23.61 -32.66
C SER A 169 7.56 -24.06 -33.19
N SER A 170 7.85 -25.35 -32.99
CA SER A 170 8.87 -26.07 -33.77
C SER A 170 8.51 -27.53 -33.83
N HIS A 171 7.68 -27.87 -34.82
CA HIS A 171 7.69 -29.13 -35.55
C HIS A 171 7.10 -28.87 -36.93
#